data_1aae1e5364829720a42c993111d88524
#
_entry.id   1aae1e5364829720a42c993111d88524
#
_cell.length_a   1.000
_cell.length_b   1.000
_cell.length_c   1.000
_cell.angle_alpha   90.00
_cell.angle_beta   90.00
_cell.angle_gamma   90.00
#
_symmetry.space_group_name_H-M   'P 1'
#
loop_
_entity.id
_entity.type
_entity.pdbx_description
1 polymer ?
#
loop_
_entity_poly.entity_id
_entity_poly.type
_entity_poly.pdbx_seq_one_letter_code
_entity_poly.pdbx_strand_id
1 'polypeptide(L)'
;LRKNPKFPGSISFLITGDEEGYAINGTKKVVDYLKKRKEKIDFCIVGEPTNPNRLGEMIKIGRRGSISGTIIITGSQGHVAYPHLSNNPINTLVKICKRLNEQKLDNGNKNFQPSNLEITSIDVDNKAANVIPAIAKAQFNVRFNNLHTSSSLKKKISSIVKNLSKKNGCKFKINFHVNGESFLTKPNKTIYMARSIIKKITKITPVFS
;
A
#
# COMPACT_ATOMS: atom_id res chain seq x y z
N LEU A 1 11.21 -20.53 28.37
CA LEU A 1 12.61 -20.70 28.88
C LEU A 1 12.65 -21.41 30.22
N ARG A 2 11.75 -21.14 31.18
CA ARG A 2 11.74 -21.86 32.48
C ARG A 2 11.67 -23.38 32.33
N LYS A 3 10.97 -23.91 31.31
CA LYS A 3 10.86 -25.34 31.02
C LYS A 3 12.02 -25.89 30.15
N ASN A 4 12.89 -25.03 29.63
CA ASN A 4 14.02 -25.37 28.76
C ASN A 4 15.22 -24.46 29.06
N PRO A 5 15.90 -24.66 30.21
CA PRO A 5 17.01 -23.81 30.63
C PRO A 5 18.25 -23.92 29.71
N LYS A 6 18.34 -25.00 28.93
CA LYS A 6 19.41 -25.22 27.91
C LYS A 6 18.94 -24.91 26.49
N PHE A 7 18.07 -23.89 26.29
CA PHE A 7 17.65 -23.48 24.96
C PHE A 7 18.85 -23.03 24.11
N PRO A 8 19.15 -23.69 22.99
CA PRO A 8 20.35 -23.43 22.19
C PRO A 8 20.10 -22.29 21.21
N GLY A 9 20.00 -21.06 21.71
CA GLY A 9 19.76 -19.89 20.86
C GLY A 9 19.32 -18.67 21.64
N SER A 10 18.89 -17.64 20.92
CA SER A 10 18.40 -16.38 21.46
C SER A 10 16.95 -16.13 21.02
N ILE A 11 16.14 -15.62 21.94
CA ILE A 11 14.80 -15.12 21.66
C ILE A 11 14.78 -13.64 22.02
N SER A 12 14.47 -12.81 21.02
CA SER A 12 14.36 -11.36 21.19
C SER A 12 12.92 -10.92 20.98
N PHE A 13 12.48 -9.95 21.77
CA PHE A 13 11.20 -9.29 21.61
C PHE A 13 11.42 -7.88 21.12
N LEU A 14 10.84 -7.55 19.97
CA LEU A 14 10.79 -6.19 19.46
C LEU A 14 9.42 -5.60 19.80
N ILE A 15 9.42 -4.62 20.69
CA ILE A 15 8.21 -3.88 21.11
C ILE A 15 8.35 -2.45 20.59
N THR A 16 7.39 -2.02 19.76
CA THR A 16 7.39 -0.70 19.13
C THR A 16 6.09 0.04 19.44
N GLY A 17 6.16 1.36 19.62
CA GLY A 17 5.02 2.22 19.92
C GLY A 17 4.52 3.06 18.73
N ASP A 18 5.17 2.97 17.55
CA ASP A 18 4.86 3.81 16.37
C ASP A 18 4.41 2.94 15.16
N GLU A 19 3.93 1.71 15.39
CA GLU A 19 3.54 0.79 14.32
C GLU A 19 2.24 1.27 13.64
N GLU A 20 1.26 1.69 14.42
CA GLU A 20 -0.05 2.19 13.95
C GLU A 20 -0.02 3.67 13.52
N GLY A 21 1.08 4.35 13.72
CA GLY A 21 1.28 5.76 13.36
C GLY A 21 2.04 5.93 12.04
N TYR A 22 2.98 6.87 12.03
CA TYR A 22 3.83 7.13 10.85
C TYR A 22 4.87 6.05 10.59
N ALA A 23 5.09 5.11 11.51
CA ALA A 23 6.06 4.01 11.45
C ALA A 23 7.51 4.47 11.17
N ILE A 24 7.87 5.68 11.62
CA ILE A 24 9.18 6.28 11.40
C ILE A 24 10.18 5.86 12.47
N ASN A 25 9.72 5.80 13.74
CA ASN A 25 10.54 5.59 14.93
C ASN A 25 10.38 4.19 15.54
N GLY A 26 10.06 3.20 14.77
CA GLY A 26 9.79 1.84 15.24
C GLY A 26 10.69 0.78 14.59
N THR A 27 10.07 -0.27 14.09
CA THR A 27 10.71 -1.47 13.55
C THR A 27 11.84 -1.17 12.56
N LYS A 28 11.64 -0.20 11.66
CA LYS A 28 12.66 0.14 10.66
C LYS A 28 13.99 0.56 11.29
N LYS A 29 13.96 1.46 12.29
CA LYS A 29 15.19 1.94 12.98
C LYS A 29 15.88 0.81 13.70
N VAL A 30 15.14 -0.08 14.36
CA VAL A 30 15.72 -1.23 15.06
C VAL A 30 16.35 -2.21 14.07
N VAL A 31 15.68 -2.52 12.96
CA VAL A 31 16.24 -3.40 11.92
C VAL A 31 17.50 -2.79 11.30
N ASP A 32 17.51 -1.49 11.03
CA ASP A 32 18.70 -0.79 10.52
C ASP A 32 19.85 -0.81 11.53
N TYR A 33 19.57 -0.67 12.83
CA TYR A 33 20.55 -0.81 13.90
C TYR A 33 21.12 -2.23 13.99
N LEU A 34 20.28 -3.27 13.97
CA LEU A 34 20.72 -4.66 14.00
C LEU A 34 21.58 -5.02 12.78
N LYS A 35 21.22 -4.51 11.59
CA LYS A 35 22.04 -4.67 10.37
C LYS A 35 23.44 -4.06 10.52
N LYS A 36 23.54 -2.86 11.09
CA LYS A 36 24.85 -2.21 11.35
C LYS A 36 25.71 -3.04 12.29
N ARG A 37 25.09 -3.72 13.25
CA ARG A 37 25.79 -4.63 14.19
C ARG A 37 26.06 -6.01 13.59
N LYS A 38 25.65 -6.27 12.36
CA LYS A 38 25.74 -7.58 11.69
C LYS A 38 25.03 -8.70 12.47
N GLU A 39 24.00 -8.34 13.24
CA GLU A 39 23.14 -9.31 13.94
C GLU A 39 22.36 -10.13 12.93
N LYS A 40 22.42 -11.44 13.06
CA LYS A 40 21.70 -12.37 12.19
C LYS A 40 20.38 -12.76 12.83
N ILE A 41 19.31 -12.51 12.13
CA ILE A 41 17.96 -12.96 12.51
C ILE A 41 17.61 -14.14 11.63
N ASP A 42 17.45 -15.32 12.22
CA ASP A 42 17.12 -16.54 11.48
C ASP A 42 15.62 -16.66 11.20
N PHE A 43 14.77 -16.15 12.11
CA PHE A 43 13.32 -16.23 12.00
C PHE A 43 12.62 -15.10 12.74
N CYS A 44 11.49 -14.62 12.20
CA CYS A 44 10.68 -13.60 12.82
C CYS A 44 9.21 -14.05 12.84
N ILE A 45 8.56 -13.89 13.98
CA ILE A 45 7.11 -14.04 14.14
C ILE A 45 6.53 -12.67 14.49
N VAL A 46 5.54 -12.24 13.72
CA VAL A 46 4.80 -10.99 13.98
C VAL A 46 3.48 -11.35 14.63
N GLY A 47 3.24 -10.82 15.83
CA GLY A 47 2.03 -11.07 16.62
C GLY A 47 0.93 -10.08 16.27
N GLU A 48 0.25 -10.30 15.14
CA GLU A 48 -0.86 -9.49 14.67
C GLU A 48 -2.20 -10.25 14.73
N PRO A 49 -3.34 -9.59 14.97
CA PRO A 49 -4.66 -10.22 15.01
C PRO A 49 -5.16 -10.58 13.60
N THR A 50 -4.52 -11.58 12.98
CA THR A 50 -4.76 -11.94 11.58
C THR A 50 -5.78 -13.08 11.37
N ASN A 51 -6.27 -13.66 12.46
CA ASN A 51 -7.24 -14.76 12.40
C ASN A 51 -8.68 -14.20 12.35
N PRO A 52 -9.46 -14.47 11.27
CA PRO A 52 -10.79 -13.87 11.11
C PRO A 52 -11.82 -14.32 12.18
N ASN A 53 -11.86 -15.62 12.53
CA ASN A 53 -12.88 -16.18 13.40
C ASN A 53 -12.32 -16.88 14.63
N ARG A 54 -11.25 -17.66 14.49
CA ARG A 54 -10.70 -18.51 15.55
C ARG A 54 -9.19 -18.39 15.61
N LEU A 55 -8.65 -18.32 16.82
CA LEU A 55 -7.21 -18.30 17.04
C LEU A 55 -6.55 -19.55 16.43
N GLY A 56 -5.54 -19.34 15.60
CA GLY A 56 -4.75 -20.41 14.99
C GLY A 56 -5.31 -20.94 13.67
N GLU A 57 -6.32 -20.34 13.08
CA GLU A 57 -6.84 -20.76 11.78
C GLU A 57 -6.01 -20.30 10.58
N MET A 58 -5.17 -19.25 10.76
CA MET A 58 -4.40 -18.65 9.67
C MET A 58 -2.99 -18.27 10.08
N ILE A 59 -2.04 -18.51 9.19
CA ILE A 59 -0.68 -17.97 9.24
C ILE A 59 -0.46 -17.15 7.97
N LYS A 60 -0.26 -15.87 8.13
CA LYS A 60 0.12 -14.99 7.00
C LYS A 60 1.58 -15.21 6.64
N ILE A 61 1.82 -15.58 5.38
CA ILE A 61 3.16 -15.78 4.81
C ILE A 61 3.48 -14.74 3.75
N GLY A 62 2.54 -13.85 3.46
CA GLY A 62 2.73 -12.77 2.51
C GLY A 62 1.87 -11.56 2.82
N ARG A 63 2.14 -10.47 2.12
CA ARG A 63 1.39 -9.22 2.23
C ARG A 63 1.37 -8.52 0.88
N ARG A 64 0.21 -7.97 0.52
CA ARG A 64 0.13 -7.04 -0.61
C ARG A 64 0.88 -5.75 -0.28
N GLY A 65 1.52 -5.16 -1.29
CA GLY A 65 2.09 -3.82 -1.19
C GLY A 65 1.02 -2.74 -1.15
N SER A 66 1.43 -1.54 -0.76
CA SER A 66 0.55 -0.38 -0.70
C SER A 66 1.26 0.88 -1.17
N ILE A 67 0.60 1.63 -2.05
CA ILE A 67 1.02 2.95 -2.51
C ILE A 67 -0.16 3.89 -2.33
N SER A 68 0.07 5.02 -1.66
CA SER A 68 -0.83 6.16 -1.68
C SER A 68 -0.30 7.23 -2.63
N GLY A 69 -1.18 8.02 -3.21
CA GLY A 69 -0.74 9.14 -4.03
C GLY A 69 -1.76 10.27 -4.09
N THR A 70 -1.23 11.46 -4.42
CA THR A 70 -2.03 12.66 -4.66
C THR A 70 -1.74 13.16 -6.07
N ILE A 71 -2.78 13.30 -6.87
CA ILE A 71 -2.74 13.91 -8.20
C ILE A 71 -3.22 15.34 -8.05
N ILE A 72 -2.45 16.28 -8.58
CA ILE A 72 -2.78 17.71 -8.61
C ILE A 72 -2.80 18.13 -10.08
N ILE A 73 -3.94 18.61 -10.54
CA ILE A 73 -4.10 19.15 -11.88
C ILE A 73 -4.26 20.67 -11.79
N THR A 74 -3.46 21.38 -12.57
CA THR A 74 -3.48 22.84 -12.66
C THR A 74 -3.90 23.24 -14.06
N GLY A 75 -4.98 24.00 -14.13
CA GLY A 75 -5.48 24.65 -15.34
C GLY A 75 -5.36 26.17 -15.26
N SER A 76 -6.33 26.87 -15.81
CA SER A 76 -6.48 28.33 -15.68
C SER A 76 -7.88 28.67 -15.18
N GLN A 77 -7.93 29.53 -14.17
CA GLN A 77 -9.17 30.06 -13.62
C GLN A 77 -9.91 30.92 -14.63
N GLY A 78 -11.23 30.94 -14.56
CA GLY A 78 -12.05 31.81 -15.42
C GLY A 78 -13.52 31.87 -15.00
N HIS A 79 -14.28 32.74 -15.63
CA HIS A 79 -15.71 32.85 -15.45
C HIS A 79 -16.42 31.77 -16.28
N VAL A 80 -17.42 31.10 -15.72
CA VAL A 80 -18.12 29.99 -16.40
C VAL A 80 -18.84 30.42 -17.69
N ALA A 81 -19.19 31.72 -17.84
CA ALA A 81 -19.78 32.26 -19.07
C ALA A 81 -18.78 32.36 -20.23
N TYR A 82 -17.48 32.32 -19.95
CA TYR A 82 -16.40 32.46 -20.95
C TYR A 82 -15.43 31.28 -20.89
N PRO A 83 -15.88 30.02 -21.07
CA PRO A 83 -15.06 28.83 -20.84
C PRO A 83 -13.86 28.74 -21.80
N HIS A 84 -13.92 29.41 -22.96
CA HIS A 84 -12.85 29.47 -23.95
C HIS A 84 -11.61 30.28 -23.48
N LEU A 85 -11.77 31.13 -22.44
CA LEU A 85 -10.70 31.90 -21.82
C LEU A 85 -10.05 31.20 -20.64
N SER A 86 -10.50 30.00 -20.31
CA SER A 86 -10.02 29.22 -19.16
C SER A 86 -9.70 27.79 -19.55
N ASN A 87 -9.06 27.05 -18.63
CA ASN A 87 -8.84 25.62 -18.78
C ASN A 87 -9.23 24.91 -17.49
N ASN A 88 -10.36 24.22 -17.51
CA ASN A 88 -10.92 23.60 -16.31
C ASN A 88 -10.18 22.33 -15.89
N PRO A 89 -9.43 22.35 -14.77
CA PRO A 89 -8.69 21.19 -14.29
C PRO A 89 -9.61 20.05 -13.79
N ILE A 90 -10.86 20.36 -13.40
CA ILE A 90 -11.83 19.36 -12.96
C ILE A 90 -12.13 18.37 -14.09
N ASN A 91 -12.37 18.89 -15.31
CA ASN A 91 -12.67 18.05 -16.48
C ASN A 91 -11.53 17.07 -16.79
N THR A 92 -10.29 17.51 -16.61
CA THR A 92 -9.10 16.66 -16.78
C THR A 92 -8.97 15.65 -15.64
N LEU A 93 -9.17 16.08 -14.39
CA LEU A 93 -9.10 15.21 -13.22
C LEU A 93 -10.14 14.10 -13.26
N VAL A 94 -11.40 14.41 -13.62
CA VAL A 94 -12.48 13.42 -13.76
C VAL A 94 -12.13 12.36 -14.81
N LYS A 95 -11.57 12.75 -15.96
CA LYS A 95 -11.11 11.80 -16.99
C LYS A 95 -9.98 10.92 -16.47
N ILE A 96 -9.06 11.47 -15.69
CA ILE A 96 -7.95 10.73 -15.07
C ILE A 96 -8.51 9.73 -14.05
N CYS A 97 -9.36 10.17 -13.12
CA CYS A 97 -9.97 9.32 -12.11
C CYS A 97 -10.76 8.17 -12.75
N LYS A 98 -11.59 8.46 -13.76
CA LYS A 98 -12.30 7.44 -14.52
C LYS A 98 -11.33 6.42 -15.12
N ARG A 99 -10.30 6.88 -15.83
CA ARG A 99 -9.32 6.01 -16.49
C ARG A 99 -8.52 5.16 -15.49
N LEU A 100 -8.20 5.68 -14.31
CA LEU A 100 -7.52 4.94 -13.26
C LEU A 100 -8.44 3.88 -12.63
N ASN A 101 -9.69 4.22 -12.37
CA ASN A 101 -10.68 3.33 -11.77
C ASN A 101 -11.05 2.15 -12.69
N GLU A 102 -11.10 2.39 -14.01
CA GLU A 102 -11.34 1.36 -15.03
C GLU A 102 -10.09 0.50 -15.33
N GLN A 103 -8.94 0.84 -14.74
CA GLN A 103 -7.70 0.13 -15.03
C GLN A 103 -7.64 -1.19 -14.29
N LYS A 104 -7.92 -2.29 -14.99
CA LYS A 104 -7.60 -3.62 -14.46
C LYS A 104 -6.10 -3.77 -14.36
N LEU A 105 -5.57 -3.97 -13.17
CA LEU A 105 -4.14 -4.11 -12.93
C LEU A 105 -3.67 -5.54 -13.22
N ASP A 106 -4.37 -6.55 -12.69
CA ASP A 106 -4.13 -7.98 -12.87
C ASP A 106 -5.37 -8.80 -12.49
N ASN A 107 -5.27 -10.13 -12.55
CA ASN A 107 -6.33 -11.07 -12.15
C ASN A 107 -6.07 -11.73 -10.80
N GLY A 108 -5.03 -11.30 -10.06
CA GLY A 108 -4.57 -12.00 -8.89
C GLY A 108 -3.80 -13.29 -9.25
N ASN A 109 -3.52 -14.08 -8.25
CA ASN A 109 -2.91 -15.39 -8.38
C ASN A 109 -3.31 -16.31 -7.21
N LYS A 110 -2.77 -17.54 -7.15
CA LYS A 110 -3.12 -18.51 -6.10
C LYS A 110 -2.88 -18.04 -4.65
N ASN A 111 -2.04 -17.01 -4.46
CA ASN A 111 -1.68 -16.53 -3.11
C ASN A 111 -2.27 -15.16 -2.79
N PHE A 112 -2.69 -14.40 -3.81
CA PHE A 112 -3.15 -13.03 -3.64
C PHE A 112 -4.37 -12.73 -4.49
N GLN A 113 -5.26 -11.95 -3.93
CA GLN A 113 -6.35 -11.32 -4.67
C GLN A 113 -5.81 -10.36 -5.75
N PRO A 114 -6.62 -9.98 -6.74
CA PRO A 114 -6.26 -8.96 -7.71
C PRO A 114 -5.79 -7.66 -7.03
N SER A 115 -4.84 -6.99 -7.68
CA SER A 115 -4.45 -5.64 -7.28
C SER A 115 -5.58 -4.67 -7.65
N ASN A 116 -5.83 -3.71 -6.77
CA ASN A 116 -6.88 -2.70 -6.96
C ASN A 116 -6.35 -1.29 -6.71
N LEU A 117 -6.94 -0.33 -7.39
CA LEU A 117 -6.73 1.10 -7.19
C LEU A 117 -8.07 1.73 -6.86
N GLU A 118 -8.11 2.49 -5.78
CA GLU A 118 -9.29 3.24 -5.34
C GLU A 118 -8.98 4.73 -5.28
N ILE A 119 -9.87 5.56 -5.82
CA ILE A 119 -9.85 7.00 -5.57
C ILE A 119 -10.47 7.24 -4.21
N THR A 120 -9.71 7.84 -3.30
CA THR A 120 -10.11 8.00 -1.90
C THR A 120 -10.59 9.40 -1.54
N SER A 121 -10.27 10.40 -2.38
CA SER A 121 -10.73 11.78 -2.20
C SER A 121 -10.65 12.55 -3.51
N ILE A 122 -11.58 13.47 -3.71
CA ILE A 122 -11.52 14.53 -4.72
C ILE A 122 -11.79 15.86 -4.01
N ASP A 123 -10.89 16.82 -4.20
CA ASP A 123 -10.93 18.13 -3.55
C ASP A 123 -10.62 19.22 -4.55
N VAL A 124 -11.47 20.26 -4.60
CA VAL A 124 -11.34 21.38 -5.50
C VAL A 124 -11.27 22.70 -4.76
N ASP A 125 -11.76 22.77 -3.52
CA ASP A 125 -11.85 23.96 -2.66
C ASP A 125 -12.40 25.19 -3.42
N ASN A 126 -13.46 25.00 -4.24
CA ASN A 126 -14.12 26.05 -5.00
C ASN A 126 -15.49 26.36 -4.41
N LYS A 127 -15.64 27.55 -3.82
CA LYS A 127 -16.90 28.02 -3.20
C LYS A 127 -17.77 28.85 -4.14
N ALA A 128 -17.22 29.33 -5.26
CA ALA A 128 -17.91 30.19 -6.20
C ALA A 128 -18.49 29.40 -7.36
N ALA A 129 -19.81 29.35 -7.49
CA ALA A 129 -20.51 28.58 -8.53
C ALA A 129 -20.26 29.09 -9.95
N ASN A 130 -19.92 30.38 -10.10
CA ASN A 130 -19.67 31.03 -11.39
C ASN A 130 -18.19 31.11 -11.78
N VAL A 131 -17.29 30.43 -11.04
CA VAL A 131 -15.85 30.45 -11.28
C VAL A 131 -15.34 29.04 -11.59
N ILE A 132 -14.62 28.89 -12.70
CA ILE A 132 -13.83 27.71 -13.01
C ILE A 132 -12.56 27.77 -12.15
N PRO A 133 -12.23 26.76 -11.32
CA PRO A 133 -11.07 26.80 -10.43
C PRO A 133 -9.75 26.64 -11.21
N ALA A 134 -8.66 27.10 -10.60
CA ALA A 134 -7.32 26.91 -11.16
C ALA A 134 -6.73 25.51 -10.86
N ILE A 135 -7.16 24.87 -9.78
CA ILE A 135 -6.56 23.61 -9.27
C ILE A 135 -7.66 22.63 -8.89
N ALA A 136 -7.42 21.35 -9.19
CA ALA A 136 -8.21 20.23 -8.69
C ALA A 136 -7.28 19.10 -8.24
N LYS A 137 -7.64 18.41 -7.15
CA LYS A 137 -6.82 17.35 -6.53
C LYS A 137 -7.63 16.07 -6.38
N ALA A 138 -6.96 14.93 -6.48
CA ALA A 138 -7.50 13.64 -6.08
C ALA A 138 -6.46 12.84 -5.31
N GLN A 139 -6.91 12.06 -4.33
CA GLN A 139 -6.10 11.08 -3.64
C GLN A 139 -6.51 9.68 -4.07
N PHE A 140 -5.56 8.77 -4.06
CA PHE A 140 -5.80 7.35 -4.37
C PHE A 140 -4.93 6.45 -3.50
N ASN A 141 -5.36 5.20 -3.36
CA ASN A 141 -4.56 4.13 -2.77
C ASN A 141 -4.56 2.92 -3.71
N VAL A 142 -3.42 2.26 -3.83
CA VAL A 142 -3.24 1.02 -4.57
C VAL A 142 -2.83 -0.08 -3.62
N ARG A 143 -3.57 -1.19 -3.60
CA ARG A 143 -3.16 -2.44 -2.98
C ARG A 143 -2.74 -3.41 -4.07
N PHE A 144 -1.48 -3.84 -4.06
CA PHE A 144 -0.93 -4.64 -5.16
C PHE A 144 -0.26 -5.92 -4.67
N ASN A 145 -0.41 -6.96 -5.46
CA ASN A 145 0.21 -8.27 -5.24
C ASN A 145 1.63 -8.34 -5.86
N ASN A 146 2.26 -9.49 -5.77
CA ASN A 146 3.63 -9.73 -6.23
C ASN A 146 3.82 -9.80 -7.76
N LEU A 147 2.78 -9.55 -8.55
CA LEU A 147 2.89 -9.35 -10.00
C LEU A 147 3.34 -7.92 -10.35
N HIS A 148 3.29 -7.01 -9.37
CA HIS A 148 3.70 -5.63 -9.52
C HIS A 148 4.76 -5.22 -8.51
N THR A 149 5.47 -4.15 -8.84
CA THR A 149 6.31 -3.39 -7.91
C THR A 149 5.78 -1.97 -7.79
N SER A 150 6.13 -1.27 -6.70
CA SER A 150 5.77 0.14 -6.57
C SER A 150 6.27 0.97 -7.75
N SER A 151 7.47 0.66 -8.25
CA SER A 151 8.07 1.33 -9.40
C SER A 151 7.25 1.14 -10.68
N SER A 152 6.82 -0.10 -10.98
CA SER A 152 6.01 -0.37 -12.17
C SER A 152 4.66 0.35 -12.15
N LEU A 153 4.00 0.36 -10.99
CA LEU A 153 2.73 1.05 -10.81
C LEU A 153 2.85 2.56 -10.88
N LYS A 154 3.89 3.15 -10.26
CA LYS A 154 4.19 4.58 -10.39
C LYS A 154 4.37 4.99 -11.85
N LYS A 155 5.13 4.22 -12.63
CA LYS A 155 5.31 4.48 -14.07
C LYS A 155 3.98 4.44 -14.82
N LYS A 156 3.16 3.40 -14.59
CA LYS A 156 1.86 3.22 -15.23
C LYS A 156 0.89 4.37 -14.92
N ILE A 157 0.75 4.72 -13.64
CA ILE A 157 -0.12 5.81 -13.20
C ILE A 157 0.38 7.15 -13.75
N SER A 158 1.68 7.43 -13.63
CA SER A 158 2.27 8.66 -14.16
C SER A 158 2.06 8.83 -15.67
N SER A 159 2.16 7.75 -16.44
CA SER A 159 1.90 7.77 -17.87
C SER A 159 0.45 8.16 -18.20
N ILE A 160 -0.53 7.57 -17.49
CA ILE A 160 -1.95 7.90 -17.67
C ILE A 160 -2.21 9.37 -17.37
N VAL A 161 -1.73 9.86 -16.22
CA VAL A 161 -1.93 11.25 -15.79
C VAL A 161 -1.26 12.21 -16.77
N LYS A 162 0.00 11.95 -17.16
CA LYS A 162 0.75 12.75 -18.12
C LYS A 162 0.01 12.86 -19.46
N ASN A 163 -0.43 11.75 -20.00
CA ASN A 163 -1.06 11.72 -21.33
C ASN A 163 -2.38 12.49 -21.34
N LEU A 164 -3.23 12.28 -20.32
CA LEU A 164 -4.52 12.97 -20.22
C LEU A 164 -4.35 14.45 -19.91
N SER A 165 -3.41 14.83 -19.04
CA SER A 165 -3.12 16.23 -18.74
C SER A 165 -2.61 16.97 -19.97
N LYS A 166 -1.66 16.38 -20.70
CA LYS A 166 -1.13 16.97 -21.95
C LYS A 166 -2.23 17.15 -23.00
N LYS A 167 -3.08 16.13 -23.21
CA LYS A 167 -4.19 16.16 -24.16
C LYS A 167 -5.19 17.29 -23.87
N ASN A 168 -5.37 17.63 -22.60
CA ASN A 168 -6.31 18.68 -22.17
C ASN A 168 -5.61 20.02 -21.82
N GLY A 169 -4.33 20.18 -22.15
CA GLY A 169 -3.59 21.43 -21.92
C GLY A 169 -3.36 21.80 -20.44
N CYS A 170 -3.50 20.85 -19.52
CA CYS A 170 -3.30 21.07 -18.09
C CYS A 170 -1.89 20.69 -17.64
N LYS A 171 -1.36 21.40 -16.64
CA LYS A 171 -0.17 20.96 -15.88
C LYS A 171 -0.59 19.92 -14.83
N PHE A 172 0.36 19.07 -14.42
CA PHE A 172 0.12 18.09 -13.38
C PHE A 172 1.31 17.91 -12.44
N LYS A 173 1.02 17.49 -11.23
CA LYS A 173 2.00 16.96 -10.26
C LYS A 173 1.43 15.72 -9.62
N ILE A 174 2.27 14.72 -9.38
CA ILE A 174 1.90 13.50 -8.63
C ILE A 174 2.89 13.33 -7.50
N ASN A 175 2.37 13.19 -6.30
CA ASN A 175 3.14 12.81 -5.13
C ASN A 175 2.79 11.36 -4.78
N PHE A 176 3.79 10.50 -4.61
CA PHE A 176 3.59 9.10 -4.21
C PHE A 176 4.19 8.86 -2.83
N HIS A 177 3.49 8.08 -2.03
CA HIS A 177 3.99 7.52 -0.78
C HIS A 177 3.88 6.00 -0.85
N VAL A 178 5.02 5.29 -0.71
CA VAL A 178 5.05 3.82 -0.69
C VAL A 178 5.04 3.36 0.75
N ASN A 179 3.95 2.74 1.18
CA ASN A 179 3.82 2.18 2.54
C ASN A 179 4.58 0.84 2.67
N GLY A 180 4.76 0.12 1.55
CA GLY A 180 5.54 -1.11 1.50
C GLY A 180 5.36 -1.86 0.18
N GLU A 181 6.38 -2.66 -0.15
CA GLU A 181 6.30 -3.59 -1.29
C GLU A 181 5.48 -4.83 -0.90
N SER A 182 4.97 -5.51 -1.92
CA SER A 182 4.40 -6.85 -1.73
C SER A 182 5.51 -7.86 -1.47
N PHE A 183 5.23 -8.84 -0.63
CA PHE A 183 6.14 -9.97 -0.43
C PHE A 183 5.37 -11.28 -0.25
N LEU A 184 6.04 -12.38 -0.54
CA LEU A 184 5.56 -13.72 -0.28
C LEU A 184 6.72 -14.59 0.21
N THR A 185 6.61 -15.12 1.40
CA THR A 185 7.56 -16.06 1.97
C THR A 185 7.18 -17.49 1.55
N LYS A 186 8.09 -18.18 0.87
CA LYS A 186 7.88 -19.60 0.55
C LYS A 186 7.89 -20.40 1.86
N PRO A 187 6.86 -21.23 2.13
CA PRO A 187 6.84 -22.09 3.30
C PRO A 187 8.08 -22.99 3.36
N ASN A 188 8.78 -22.95 4.47
CA ASN A 188 9.96 -23.73 4.76
C ASN A 188 9.74 -24.62 6.00
N LYS A 189 10.74 -25.42 6.39
CA LYS A 189 10.68 -26.32 7.55
C LYS A 189 10.23 -25.59 8.83
N THR A 190 10.69 -24.38 9.07
CA THR A 190 10.35 -23.60 10.26
C THR A 190 8.89 -23.18 10.25
N ILE A 191 8.35 -22.73 9.10
CA ILE A 191 6.95 -22.35 8.95
C ILE A 191 6.03 -23.57 9.14
N TYR A 192 6.39 -24.73 8.58
CA TYR A 192 5.64 -25.96 8.79
C TYR A 192 5.69 -26.43 10.25
N MET A 193 6.83 -26.27 10.94
CA MET A 193 6.96 -26.54 12.36
C MET A 193 6.04 -25.62 13.19
N ALA A 194 6.04 -24.31 12.92
CA ALA A 194 5.14 -23.35 13.56
C ALA A 194 3.67 -23.74 13.35
N ARG A 195 3.29 -24.12 12.12
CA ARG A 195 1.94 -24.62 11.80
C ARG A 195 1.56 -25.85 12.65
N SER A 196 2.50 -26.81 12.80
CA SER A 196 2.28 -28.02 13.60
C SER A 196 2.11 -27.71 15.08
N ILE A 197 2.89 -26.77 15.62
CA ILE A 197 2.80 -26.34 17.01
C ILE A 197 1.45 -25.64 17.26
N ILE A 198 1.04 -24.73 16.40
CA ILE A 198 -0.27 -24.05 16.50
C ILE A 198 -1.38 -25.09 16.47
N LYS A 199 -1.35 -26.03 15.52
CA LYS A 199 -2.33 -27.13 15.46
C LYS A 199 -2.38 -27.95 16.75
N LYS A 200 -1.23 -28.26 17.35
CA LYS A 200 -1.15 -29.00 18.61
C LYS A 200 -1.84 -28.27 19.75
N ILE A 201 -1.69 -26.96 19.81
CA ILE A 201 -2.23 -26.10 20.87
C ILE A 201 -3.72 -25.81 20.65
N THR A 202 -4.09 -25.36 19.45
CA THR A 202 -5.44 -24.86 19.14
C THR A 202 -6.39 -25.94 18.63
N LYS A 203 -5.87 -27.12 18.26
CA LYS A 203 -6.59 -28.21 17.57
C LYS A 203 -7.07 -27.83 16.16
N ILE A 204 -6.69 -26.64 15.65
CA ILE A 204 -7.02 -26.16 14.32
C ILE A 204 -5.76 -26.23 13.45
N THR A 205 -5.90 -26.69 12.21
CA THR A 205 -4.78 -26.67 11.25
C THR A 205 -4.75 -25.32 10.53
N PRO A 206 -3.74 -24.45 10.77
CA PRO A 206 -3.70 -23.16 10.13
C PRO A 206 -3.59 -23.28 8.60
N VAL A 207 -4.31 -22.41 7.86
CA VAL A 207 -4.09 -22.20 6.43
C VAL A 207 -3.02 -21.12 6.22
N PHE A 208 -2.28 -21.22 5.13
CA PHE A 208 -1.35 -20.18 4.73
C PHE A 208 -2.07 -19.14 3.87
N SER A 209 -1.86 -17.85 4.19
CA SER A 209 -2.48 -16.72 3.51
C SER A 209 -1.45 -15.61 3.21
#